data_2494baf89b6bceb4285223d4fb66d826
#
_entry.id   2494baf89b6bceb4285223d4fb66d826
#
_cell.length_a   1.000
_cell.length_b   1.000
_cell.length_c   1.000
_cell.angle_alpha   90.00
_cell.angle_beta   90.00
_cell.angle_gamma   90.00
#
_symmetry.space_group_name_H-M   'P 1'
#
loop_
_entity.id
_entity.type
_entity.pdbx_description
1 polymer ?
#
loop_
_entity_poly.entity_id
_entity_poly.type
_entity_poly.pdbx_seq_one_letter_code
_entity_poly.pdbx_strand_id
1 'polypeptide(L)'
;ASSVKTSFGSMVKAGAALAVGFGAIKVAANAITGTFGTFKDALDLGGTMADLSARTGETAGNLMLLRRAFDNSGVGAEKVGTSINKLQKFMDDAAQGSEKNNKVLARLGLTMADMAGKTPTEQMGMLAEKLNGVTDNGERSALAMSVFGKAGGQLLPLLADFSGGMQTAQDQLG
;
A
#
# COMPACT_ATOMS: atom_id res chain seq x y z
N ALA A 1 30.57 18.21 15.68
CA ALA A 1 30.24 17.46 14.47
C ALA A 1 30.10 15.95 14.73
N SER A 2 30.82 15.40 15.72
CA SER A 2 30.77 13.96 16.07
C SER A 2 29.48 13.53 16.77
N SER A 3 28.92 14.38 17.64
CA SER A 3 27.68 14.09 18.40
C SER A 3 26.43 13.92 17.53
N VAL A 4 26.33 14.66 16.43
CA VAL A 4 25.19 14.58 15.51
C VAL A 4 25.18 13.25 14.76
N LYS A 5 26.36 12.75 14.37
CA LYS A 5 26.48 11.44 13.68
C LYS A 5 26.09 10.26 14.58
N THR A 6 26.42 10.34 15.88
CA THR A 6 26.12 9.27 16.84
C THR A 6 24.61 9.23 17.16
N SER A 7 23.98 10.41 17.29
CA SER A 7 22.53 10.50 17.50
C SER A 7 21.71 9.99 16.30
N PHE A 8 22.20 10.27 15.09
CA PHE A 8 21.58 9.82 13.86
C PHE A 8 21.64 8.29 13.69
N GLY A 9 22.80 7.69 14.00
CA GLY A 9 22.96 6.24 14.00
C GLY A 9 22.06 5.53 15.03
N SER A 10 21.80 6.18 16.16
CA SER A 10 20.90 5.66 17.21
C SER A 10 19.42 5.76 16.80
N MET A 11 19.02 6.83 16.13
CA MET A 11 17.65 6.99 15.62
C MET A 11 17.35 6.03 14.47
N VAL A 12 18.32 5.79 13.58
CA VAL A 12 18.18 4.79 12.50
C VAL A 12 18.12 3.38 13.09
N LYS A 13 18.91 3.08 14.13
CA LYS A 13 18.82 1.81 14.88
C LYS A 13 17.50 1.65 15.63
N ALA A 14 16.96 2.71 16.21
CA ALA A 14 15.66 2.68 16.89
C ALA A 14 14.50 2.50 15.90
N GLY A 15 14.56 3.14 14.72
CA GLY A 15 13.61 2.88 13.62
C GLY A 15 13.69 1.45 13.08
N ALA A 16 14.89 0.88 13.00
CA ALA A 16 15.09 -0.51 12.63
C ALA A 16 14.63 -1.50 13.71
N ALA A 17 14.72 -1.13 15.00
CA ALA A 17 14.27 -1.97 16.11
C ALA A 17 12.74 -2.06 16.22
N LEU A 18 11.98 -1.06 15.75
CA LEU A 18 10.53 -1.12 15.63
C LEU A 18 10.06 -1.98 14.44
N ALA A 19 10.98 -2.34 13.53
CA ALA A 19 10.71 -3.21 12.38
C ALA A 19 10.94 -4.72 12.69
N VAL A 20 11.30 -5.10 13.91
CA VAL A 20 11.65 -6.49 14.32
C VAL A 20 10.41 -7.36 14.57
N GLY A 21 9.40 -7.24 13.77
CA GLY A 21 8.28 -8.19 13.76
C GLY A 21 7.88 -8.63 12.36
N PHE A 22 8.41 -8.00 11.35
CA PHE A 22 8.03 -8.25 9.95
C PHE A 22 9.29 -8.42 9.12
N GLY A 23 9.34 -9.50 8.34
CA GLY A 23 10.50 -9.95 7.58
C GLY A 23 11.37 -8.81 7.06
N ALA A 24 12.63 -8.84 7.43
CA ALA A 24 13.57 -7.75 7.30
C ALA A 24 13.60 -7.13 5.91
N ILE A 25 12.84 -6.06 5.71
CA ILE A 25 13.17 -5.10 4.66
C ILE A 25 14.37 -4.33 5.21
N LYS A 26 15.56 -4.73 4.84
CA LYS A 26 16.74 -3.90 4.97
C LYS A 26 16.59 -2.71 4.04
N VAL A 27 15.85 -1.71 4.49
CA VAL A 27 15.94 -0.39 3.87
C VAL A 27 17.35 0.11 4.21
N ALA A 28 18.28 -0.09 3.29
CA ALA A 28 19.62 0.44 3.44
C ALA A 28 19.50 1.96 3.60
N ALA A 29 20.17 2.53 4.58
CA ALA A 29 20.16 3.99 4.83
C ALA A 29 20.53 4.81 3.58
N ASN A 30 21.23 4.21 2.62
CA ASN A 30 21.59 4.81 1.32
C ASN A 30 20.41 4.94 0.36
N ALA A 31 19.38 4.08 0.44
CA ALA A 31 18.20 4.18 -0.42
C ALA A 31 17.33 5.38 -0.02
N ILE A 32 17.29 5.72 1.26
CA ILE A 32 16.52 6.86 1.77
C ILE A 32 17.14 8.18 1.31
N THR A 33 18.46 8.32 1.32
CA THR A 33 19.14 9.57 0.96
C THR A 33 19.20 9.82 -0.55
N GLY A 34 19.12 8.78 -1.38
CA GLY A 34 19.11 8.91 -2.84
C GLY A 34 17.75 9.27 -3.46
N THR A 35 16.67 8.98 -2.72
CA THR A 35 15.29 9.18 -3.20
C THR A 35 14.66 10.49 -2.69
N PHE A 36 15.18 11.07 -1.60
CA PHE A 36 14.67 12.29 -0.97
C PHE A 36 15.69 13.41 -1.05
N GLY A 37 15.32 14.51 -1.69
CA GLY A 37 16.20 15.63 -1.95
C GLY A 37 16.71 16.35 -0.68
N THR A 38 16.04 16.16 0.47
CA THR A 38 16.43 16.77 1.74
C THR A 38 16.16 15.85 2.92
N PHE A 39 16.90 16.05 4.01
CA PHE A 39 16.65 15.37 5.29
C PHE A 39 15.24 15.65 5.84
N LYS A 40 14.71 16.84 5.58
CA LYS A 40 13.35 17.22 5.97
C LYS A 40 12.32 16.33 5.26
N ASP A 41 12.47 16.13 3.96
CA ASP A 41 11.54 15.30 3.17
C ASP A 41 11.56 13.85 3.66
N ALA A 42 12.73 13.34 4.05
CA ALA A 42 12.84 11.99 4.64
C ALA A 42 12.15 11.87 6.01
N LEU A 43 12.24 12.92 6.85
CA LEU A 43 11.55 12.96 8.15
C LEU A 43 10.03 13.10 7.99
N ASP A 44 9.58 13.97 7.11
CA ASP A 44 8.16 14.20 6.83
C ASP A 44 7.52 12.94 6.26
N LEU A 45 8.24 12.24 5.37
CA LEU A 45 7.79 10.95 4.85
C LEU A 45 7.75 9.89 5.93
N GLY A 46 8.79 9.80 6.77
CA GLY A 46 8.84 8.84 7.89
C GLY A 46 7.66 9.04 8.85
N GLY A 47 7.36 10.28 9.20
CA GLY A 47 6.20 10.63 10.02
C GLY A 47 4.88 10.25 9.34
N THR A 48 4.73 10.57 8.07
CA THR A 48 3.54 10.21 7.28
C THR A 48 3.35 8.70 7.19
N MET A 49 4.42 7.94 6.98
CA MET A 49 4.36 6.47 6.91
C MET A 49 4.02 5.85 8.27
N ALA A 50 4.58 6.38 9.36
CA ALA A 50 4.26 5.92 10.71
C ALA A 50 2.80 6.19 11.08
N ASP A 51 2.28 7.38 10.78
CA ASP A 51 0.85 7.71 10.99
C ASP A 51 -0.07 6.83 10.14
N LEU A 52 0.26 6.65 8.87
CA LEU A 52 -0.52 5.80 7.97
C LEU A 52 -0.49 4.33 8.43
N SER A 53 0.68 3.83 8.85
CA SER A 53 0.83 2.49 9.41
C SER A 53 -0.05 2.30 10.66
N ALA A 54 0.00 3.24 11.60
CA ALA A 54 -0.81 3.19 12.82
C ALA A 54 -2.32 3.21 12.54
N ARG A 55 -2.76 3.95 11.53
CA ARG A 55 -4.17 4.09 11.17
C ARG A 55 -4.71 2.93 10.34
N THR A 56 -3.89 2.31 9.53
CA THR A 56 -4.34 1.32 8.55
C THR A 56 -4.03 -0.11 8.97
N GLY A 57 -3.15 -0.31 9.96
CA GLY A 57 -2.62 -1.62 10.31
C GLY A 57 -1.65 -2.20 9.29
N GLU A 58 -1.30 -1.44 8.25
CA GLU A 58 -0.29 -1.85 7.27
C GLU A 58 1.11 -1.53 7.78
N THR A 59 2.10 -2.34 7.42
CA THR A 59 3.48 -2.08 7.82
C THR A 59 4.07 -0.88 7.06
N ALA A 60 4.97 -0.14 7.70
CA ALA A 60 5.66 0.96 7.03
C ALA A 60 6.44 0.47 5.79
N GLY A 61 7.00 -0.73 5.84
CA GLY A 61 7.68 -1.36 4.70
C GLY A 61 6.75 -1.57 3.50
N ASN A 62 5.59 -2.20 3.73
CA ASN A 62 4.60 -2.40 2.68
C ASN A 62 4.04 -1.07 2.14
N LEU A 63 3.88 -0.06 3.01
CA LEU A 63 3.47 1.27 2.56
C LEU A 63 4.52 1.92 1.64
N MET A 64 5.80 1.74 1.92
CA MET A 64 6.88 2.22 1.05
C MET A 64 6.89 1.50 -0.30
N LEU A 65 6.69 0.17 -0.29
CA LEU A 65 6.56 -0.63 -1.51
C LEU A 65 5.35 -0.18 -2.34
N LEU A 66 4.20 -0.01 -1.69
CA LEU A 66 2.99 0.50 -2.36
C LEU A 66 3.22 1.88 -2.97
N ARG A 67 3.83 2.80 -2.22
CA ARG A 67 4.16 4.13 -2.75
C ARG A 67 5.01 4.05 -4.01
N ARG A 68 6.02 3.20 -4.00
CA ARG A 68 6.90 3.02 -5.14
C ARG A 68 6.16 2.37 -6.32
N ALA A 69 5.34 1.36 -6.06
CA ALA A 69 4.52 0.72 -7.09
C ALA A 69 3.49 1.69 -7.70
N PHE A 70 2.86 2.55 -6.87
CA PHE A 70 1.96 3.61 -7.33
C PHE A 70 2.69 4.61 -8.24
N ASP A 71 3.86 5.06 -7.82
CA ASP A 71 4.70 5.98 -8.60
C ASP A 71 5.10 5.38 -9.95
N ASN A 72 5.58 4.14 -9.94
CA ASN A 72 5.99 3.43 -11.15
C ASN A 72 4.83 3.23 -12.15
N SER A 73 3.61 3.11 -11.66
CA SER A 73 2.41 2.98 -12.51
C SER A 73 1.79 4.31 -12.95
N GLY A 74 2.39 5.43 -12.56
CA GLY A 74 1.91 6.78 -12.89
C GLY A 74 0.68 7.23 -12.10
N VAL A 75 0.32 6.52 -11.04
CA VAL A 75 -0.85 6.86 -10.20
C VAL A 75 -0.54 7.99 -9.20
N GLY A 76 0.72 8.09 -8.78
CA GLY A 76 1.17 9.03 -7.76
C GLY A 76 1.15 8.42 -6.35
N ALA A 77 2.31 8.50 -5.69
CA ALA A 77 2.54 7.92 -4.37
C ALA A 77 1.65 8.49 -3.27
N GLU A 78 1.18 9.72 -3.41
CA GLU A 78 0.28 10.39 -2.47
C GLU A 78 -1.10 9.74 -2.36
N LYS A 79 -1.51 8.97 -3.37
CA LYS A 79 -2.81 8.30 -3.40
C LYS A 79 -2.87 7.00 -2.59
N VAL A 80 -1.75 6.47 -2.13
CA VAL A 80 -1.69 5.23 -1.35
C VAL A 80 -2.61 5.30 -0.13
N GLY A 81 -2.46 6.33 0.70
CA GLY A 81 -3.25 6.48 1.92
C GLY A 81 -4.75 6.56 1.62
N THR A 82 -5.14 7.34 0.62
CA THR A 82 -6.55 7.44 0.22
C THR A 82 -7.09 6.11 -0.30
N SER A 83 -6.31 5.39 -1.09
CA SER A 83 -6.70 4.09 -1.65
C SER A 83 -6.89 3.03 -0.56
N ILE A 84 -5.97 2.95 0.40
CA ILE A 84 -6.10 2.05 1.55
C ILE A 84 -7.32 2.41 2.41
N ASN A 85 -7.51 3.69 2.71
CA ASN A 85 -8.67 4.12 3.50
C ASN A 85 -10.01 3.78 2.81
N LYS A 86 -10.09 3.91 1.49
CA LYS A 86 -11.27 3.51 0.72
C LYS A 86 -11.49 2.00 0.74
N LEU A 87 -10.41 1.23 0.58
CA LEU A 87 -10.47 -0.23 0.69
C LEU A 87 -10.95 -0.66 2.08
N GLN A 88 -10.37 -0.11 3.14
CA GLN A 88 -10.77 -0.44 4.51
C GLN A 88 -12.24 -0.10 4.77
N LYS A 89 -12.67 1.10 4.35
CA LYS A 89 -14.09 1.46 4.46
C LYS A 89 -15.00 0.51 3.68
N PHE A 90 -14.61 0.13 2.47
CA PHE A 90 -15.37 -0.83 1.67
C PHE A 90 -15.48 -2.18 2.38
N MET A 91 -14.37 -2.67 2.96
CA MET A 91 -14.35 -3.93 3.71
C MET A 91 -15.17 -3.85 4.99
N ASP A 92 -15.08 -2.75 5.72
CA ASP A 92 -15.84 -2.52 6.94
C ASP A 92 -17.35 -2.48 6.65
N ASP A 93 -17.78 -1.72 5.66
CA ASP A 93 -19.18 -1.67 5.22
C ASP A 93 -19.69 -3.08 4.79
N ALA A 94 -18.86 -3.86 4.09
CA ALA A 94 -19.19 -5.23 3.70
C ALA A 94 -19.34 -6.16 4.91
N ALA A 95 -18.44 -6.06 5.88
CA ALA A 95 -18.49 -6.81 7.13
C ALA A 95 -19.74 -6.46 7.96
N GLN A 96 -20.20 -5.21 7.91
CA GLN A 96 -21.43 -4.75 8.55
C GLN A 96 -22.70 -5.12 7.79
N GLY A 97 -22.58 -5.87 6.69
CA GLY A 97 -23.72 -6.41 5.94
C GLY A 97 -24.19 -5.56 4.77
N SER A 98 -23.35 -4.63 4.27
CA SER A 98 -23.68 -3.88 3.04
C SER A 98 -23.92 -4.82 1.87
N GLU A 99 -25.17 -4.96 1.42
CA GLU A 99 -25.50 -5.78 0.26
C GLU A 99 -24.75 -5.34 -0.99
N LYS A 100 -24.60 -4.03 -1.18
CA LYS A 100 -23.88 -3.46 -2.32
C LYS A 100 -22.45 -3.95 -2.36
N ASN A 101 -21.73 -3.84 -1.24
CA ASN A 101 -20.32 -4.20 -1.17
C ASN A 101 -20.14 -5.73 -1.24
N ASN A 102 -21.03 -6.49 -0.59
CA ASN A 102 -21.01 -7.94 -0.69
C ASN A 102 -21.32 -8.44 -2.12
N LYS A 103 -22.20 -7.76 -2.87
CA LYS A 103 -22.43 -8.05 -4.30
C LYS A 103 -21.18 -7.79 -5.14
N VAL A 104 -20.41 -6.74 -4.84
CA VAL A 104 -19.13 -6.46 -5.52
C VAL A 104 -18.12 -7.58 -5.26
N LEU A 105 -17.96 -8.01 -4.00
CA LEU A 105 -17.10 -9.14 -3.65
C LEU A 105 -17.54 -10.42 -4.37
N ALA A 106 -18.81 -10.76 -4.32
CA ALA A 106 -19.35 -11.95 -4.97
C ALA A 106 -19.15 -11.92 -6.51
N ARG A 107 -19.24 -10.74 -7.12
CA ARG A 107 -18.97 -10.56 -8.54
C ARG A 107 -17.51 -10.83 -8.91
N LEU A 108 -16.59 -10.55 -7.97
CA LEU A 108 -15.17 -10.86 -8.06
C LEU A 108 -14.85 -12.31 -7.63
N GLY A 109 -15.85 -13.10 -7.24
CA GLY A 109 -15.65 -14.44 -6.73
C GLY A 109 -14.96 -14.48 -5.35
N LEU A 110 -15.16 -13.43 -4.55
CA LEU A 110 -14.60 -13.27 -3.22
C LEU A 110 -15.70 -13.20 -2.17
N THR A 111 -15.34 -13.57 -0.96
CA THR A 111 -16.18 -13.46 0.24
C THR A 111 -15.46 -12.64 1.31
N MET A 112 -16.21 -12.17 2.32
CA MET A 112 -15.58 -11.55 3.49
C MET A 112 -14.63 -12.50 4.23
N ALA A 113 -14.90 -13.81 4.21
CA ALA A 113 -14.03 -14.81 4.82
C ALA A 113 -12.64 -14.86 4.14
N ASP A 114 -12.59 -14.68 2.82
CA ASP A 114 -11.33 -14.65 2.07
C ASP A 114 -10.49 -13.42 2.43
N MET A 115 -11.14 -12.32 2.81
CA MET A 115 -10.50 -11.05 3.15
C MET A 115 -10.14 -10.93 4.63
N ALA A 116 -10.76 -11.75 5.50
CA ALA A 116 -10.55 -11.67 6.93
C ALA A 116 -9.10 -11.99 7.32
N GLY A 117 -8.52 -11.16 8.19
CA GLY A 117 -7.15 -11.32 8.67
C GLY A 117 -6.07 -10.97 7.66
N LYS A 118 -6.42 -10.50 6.47
CA LYS A 118 -5.48 -10.02 5.46
C LYS A 118 -5.11 -8.56 5.69
N THR A 119 -3.85 -8.22 5.43
CA THR A 119 -3.42 -6.82 5.43
C THR A 119 -4.03 -6.06 4.24
N PRO A 120 -4.11 -4.72 4.30
CA PRO A 120 -4.59 -3.92 3.17
C PRO A 120 -3.85 -4.22 1.86
N THR A 121 -2.54 -4.44 1.91
CA THR A 121 -1.74 -4.80 0.74
C THR A 121 -2.13 -6.16 0.17
N GLU A 122 -2.32 -7.17 1.02
CA GLU A 122 -2.78 -8.50 0.61
C GLU A 122 -4.19 -8.44 0.00
N GLN A 123 -5.10 -7.70 0.64
CA GLN A 123 -6.47 -7.50 0.12
C GLN A 123 -6.45 -6.82 -1.25
N MET A 124 -5.58 -5.82 -1.43
CA MET A 124 -5.41 -5.14 -2.72
C MET A 124 -4.88 -6.10 -3.79
N GLY A 125 -3.94 -6.97 -3.46
CA GLY A 125 -3.41 -7.99 -4.35
C GLY A 125 -4.48 -9.00 -4.79
N MET A 126 -5.29 -9.49 -3.86
CA MET A 126 -6.39 -10.39 -4.16
C MET A 126 -7.44 -9.75 -5.07
N LEU A 127 -7.80 -8.50 -4.79
CA LEU A 127 -8.72 -7.72 -5.62
C LEU A 127 -8.14 -7.49 -7.02
N ALA A 128 -6.84 -7.19 -7.12
CA ALA A 128 -6.14 -7.01 -8.39
C ALA A 128 -6.21 -8.28 -9.25
N GLU A 129 -5.91 -9.44 -8.67
CA GLU A 129 -6.00 -10.73 -9.35
C GLU A 129 -7.40 -10.99 -9.90
N LYS A 130 -8.43 -10.78 -9.08
CA LYS A 130 -9.83 -11.00 -9.50
C LYS A 130 -10.33 -9.99 -10.52
N LEU A 131 -9.94 -8.71 -10.37
CA LEU A 131 -10.25 -7.67 -11.37
C LEU A 131 -9.62 -7.98 -12.74
N ASN A 132 -8.43 -8.56 -12.77
CA ASN A 132 -7.77 -8.99 -14.01
C ASN A 132 -8.52 -10.13 -14.72
N GLY A 133 -9.28 -10.94 -13.99
CA GLY A 133 -10.16 -11.96 -14.55
C GLY A 133 -11.42 -11.40 -15.19
N VAL A 134 -11.79 -10.14 -14.97
CA VAL A 134 -12.95 -9.49 -15.57
C VAL A 134 -12.61 -9.04 -17.00
N THR A 135 -13.21 -9.65 -17.98
CA THR A 135 -12.90 -9.39 -19.40
C THR A 135 -13.49 -8.08 -19.92
N ASP A 136 -14.65 -7.67 -19.43
CA ASP A 136 -15.26 -6.38 -19.78
C ASP A 136 -14.55 -5.23 -19.05
N ASN A 137 -13.99 -4.30 -19.82
CA ASN A 137 -13.25 -3.16 -19.29
C ASN A 137 -14.14 -2.17 -18.51
N GLY A 138 -15.39 -2.00 -18.94
CA GLY A 138 -16.34 -1.13 -18.26
C GLY A 138 -16.72 -1.70 -16.89
N GLU A 139 -17.04 -2.99 -16.85
CA GLU A 139 -17.33 -3.70 -15.59
C GLU A 139 -16.11 -3.69 -14.65
N ARG A 140 -14.93 -4.00 -15.14
CA ARG A 140 -13.68 -3.97 -14.37
C ARG A 140 -13.45 -2.59 -13.74
N SER A 141 -13.63 -1.53 -14.52
CA SER A 141 -13.52 -0.16 -14.04
C SER A 141 -14.57 0.18 -12.98
N ALA A 142 -15.83 -0.22 -13.20
CA ALA A 142 -16.91 0.00 -12.24
C ALA A 142 -16.68 -0.73 -10.91
N LEU A 143 -16.19 -1.97 -10.96
CA LEU A 143 -15.82 -2.76 -9.77
C LEU A 143 -14.65 -2.11 -9.02
N ALA A 144 -13.60 -1.69 -9.72
CA ALA A 144 -12.47 -0.97 -9.13
C ALA A 144 -12.93 0.34 -8.46
N MET A 145 -13.79 1.11 -9.11
CA MET A 145 -14.36 2.33 -8.53
C MET A 145 -15.28 2.05 -7.34
N SER A 146 -15.94 0.92 -7.30
CA SER A 146 -16.77 0.53 -6.15
C SER A 146 -15.93 0.27 -4.90
N VAL A 147 -14.73 -0.28 -5.06
CA VAL A 147 -13.80 -0.56 -3.96
C VAL A 147 -12.97 0.66 -3.57
N PHE A 148 -12.34 1.31 -4.54
CA PHE A 148 -11.35 2.38 -4.31
C PHE A 148 -11.91 3.80 -4.52
N GLY A 149 -13.21 3.92 -4.76
CA GLY A 149 -13.84 5.20 -5.08
C GLY A 149 -13.44 5.71 -6.47
N LYS A 150 -13.58 7.01 -6.69
CA LYS A 150 -13.31 7.63 -8.01
C LYS A 150 -11.88 7.36 -8.53
N ALA A 151 -10.92 7.16 -7.64
CA ALA A 151 -9.55 6.83 -8.02
C ALA A 151 -9.41 5.40 -8.58
N GLY A 152 -10.39 4.51 -8.36
CA GLY A 152 -10.32 3.10 -8.77
C GLY A 152 -9.99 2.89 -10.24
N GLY A 153 -10.58 3.70 -11.12
CA GLY A 153 -10.25 3.66 -12.55
C GLY A 153 -8.79 4.02 -12.85
N GLN A 154 -8.21 4.93 -12.07
CA GLN A 154 -6.80 5.33 -12.20
C GLN A 154 -5.84 4.28 -11.65
N LEU A 155 -6.32 3.40 -10.76
CA LEU A 155 -5.53 2.30 -10.20
C LEU A 155 -5.43 1.09 -11.14
N LEU A 156 -6.24 1.01 -12.18
CA LEU A 156 -6.27 -0.15 -13.08
C LEU A 156 -4.90 -0.52 -13.67
N PRO A 157 -4.03 0.43 -14.11
CA PRO A 157 -2.69 0.08 -14.58
C PRO A 157 -1.83 -0.60 -13.51
N LEU A 158 -1.90 -0.15 -12.26
CA LEU A 158 -1.23 -0.78 -11.13
C LEU A 158 -1.84 -2.15 -10.82
N LEU A 159 -3.18 -2.25 -10.79
CA LEU A 159 -3.87 -3.50 -10.48
C LEU A 159 -3.69 -4.55 -11.58
N ALA A 160 -3.44 -4.12 -12.84
CA ALA A 160 -3.21 -5.04 -13.96
C ALA A 160 -1.96 -5.91 -13.76
N ASP A 161 -0.93 -5.38 -13.10
CA ASP A 161 0.29 -6.12 -12.74
C ASP A 161 0.72 -5.77 -11.30
N PHE A 162 -0.17 -5.97 -10.35
CA PHE A 162 0.09 -5.61 -8.96
C PHE A 162 1.30 -6.37 -8.38
N SER A 163 1.38 -7.67 -8.63
CA SER A 163 2.49 -8.50 -8.13
C SER A 163 3.83 -8.10 -8.74
N GLY A 164 3.89 -7.88 -10.06
CA GLY A 164 5.09 -7.42 -10.75
C GLY A 164 5.49 -6.00 -10.34
N GLY A 165 4.52 -5.11 -10.17
CA GLY A 165 4.73 -3.75 -9.68
C GLY A 165 5.30 -3.73 -8.26
N MET A 166 4.80 -4.58 -7.36
CA MET A 166 5.32 -4.72 -6.00
C MET A 166 6.72 -5.34 -5.98
N GLN A 167 6.99 -6.34 -6.83
CA GLN A 167 8.32 -6.93 -6.97
C GLN A 167 9.33 -5.91 -7.49
N THR A 168 8.98 -5.17 -8.53
CA THR A 168 9.81 -4.09 -9.08
C THR A 168 10.11 -3.03 -8.03
N ALA A 169 9.10 -2.65 -7.23
CA ALA A 169 9.29 -1.71 -6.13
C ALA A 169 10.24 -2.27 -5.06
N GLN A 170 10.13 -3.56 -4.75
CA GLN A 170 11.03 -4.26 -3.83
C GLN A 170 12.47 -4.22 -4.33
N ASP A 171 12.70 -4.54 -5.60
CA ASP A 171 14.04 -4.56 -6.21
C ASP A 171 14.67 -3.15 -6.25
N GLN A 172 13.85 -2.09 -6.37
CA GLN A 172 14.31 -0.71 -6.38
C GLN A 172 14.62 -0.16 -4.98
N LEU A 173 13.98 -0.68 -3.95
CA LEU A 173 14.18 -0.25 -2.56
C LEU A 173 15.18 -1.13 -1.80
N GLY A 174 15.45 -2.30 -2.31
CA GLY A 174 16.39 -3.34 -1.92
C GLY A 174 17.26 -3.42 -1.16
#